data_f5f4b6f3f7c9d445615df73df43fa52b
#
_entry.id   f5f4b6f3f7c9d445615df73df43fa52b
#
_cell.length_a   1.000
_cell.length_b   1.000
_cell.length_c   1.000
_cell.angle_alpha   90.00
_cell.angle_beta   90.00
_cell.angle_gamma   90.00
#
_symmetry.space_group_name_H-M   'P 1'
#
loop_
_entity.id
_entity.type
_entity.pdbx_description
1 polymer ?
#
loop_
_entity_poly.entity_id
_entity_poly.type
_entity_poly.pdbx_seq_one_letter_code
_entity_poly.pdbx_strand_id
1 'polypeptide(L)'
;MKKGRSSVVEKNHTIILGWSNKVFSIINQISKANENEKKNVIVVLSGKDKSEMDLEVDNNTQLYGNTEVITRTGELFKFEELKKVSVDKAKNLIILEEENEFTDNIKIRTLLAIKKYFSINIPIIVELRDEITMGLIKKITQKIYPINMTKTVNRLIAQSIVNPGIGRVYSELLDFNGPSLFIIDAPQFVGEEFSNLLYQNDEICICGISNEEETILCPKKDYKIKDRDKLIILCDDKQHFISKINGNGKDYKKLQLKDNSFNLEQNKQILIIGNHIYLNALINEIFEYFDVTTKITIISSSNLIIDENKNIKIINDTFEKHIKQSDNELNKYDDIIVFSNNEQDDKFTNDSEVLVNYLLIKDHLSEESNVKHIVAEIFDDDTEKILTEESSLDFIISEDLISKYISSIAFDPKIYTTWEDLFSYGGNLIQVKEFPDLFQIDESLSFNDIANNLLEYNVILIGYIDENNIIYINPVNKSTDRQWSINDKLI
;
A
#
# COMPACT_ATOMS: atom_id res chain seq x y z
N MET A 1 -22.17 15.99 30.77
CA MET A 1 -21.17 15.59 29.77
C MET A 1 -19.88 15.22 30.51
N LYS A 2 -19.39 13.98 30.38
CA LYS A 2 -18.12 13.55 31.01
C LYS A 2 -16.96 14.14 30.18
N LYS A 3 -16.24 15.12 30.72
CA LYS A 3 -15.11 15.83 30.07
C LYS A 3 -13.90 14.91 29.80
N GLY A 4 -14.00 13.82 29.06
CA GLY A 4 -12.86 13.02 28.58
C GLY A 4 -11.75 12.65 29.58
N ARG A 5 -11.99 12.82 30.91
CA ARG A 5 -11.00 12.70 31.99
C ARG A 5 -11.03 11.38 32.77
N SER A 6 -12.04 10.52 32.50
CA SER A 6 -12.13 9.21 33.15
C SER A 6 -11.16 8.22 32.52
N SER A 7 -10.53 7.39 33.36
CA SER A 7 -9.67 6.31 32.88
C SER A 7 -10.48 5.30 32.06
N VAL A 8 -9.86 4.78 31.01
CA VAL A 8 -10.34 3.66 30.21
C VAL A 8 -10.11 2.38 31.02
N VAL A 9 -11.14 1.56 31.17
CA VAL A 9 -11.08 0.31 31.94
C VAL A 9 -10.83 -0.91 31.07
N GLU A 10 -10.89 -0.71 29.76
CA GLU A 10 -10.75 -1.75 28.76
C GLU A 10 -9.36 -2.41 28.76
N LYS A 11 -9.32 -3.66 28.29
CA LYS A 11 -8.10 -4.44 28.10
C LYS A 11 -8.08 -5.02 26.70
N ASN A 12 -6.91 -5.33 26.21
CA ASN A 12 -6.72 -5.90 24.87
C ASN A 12 -7.32 -5.01 23.75
N HIS A 13 -7.23 -3.70 23.93
CA HIS A 13 -7.72 -2.68 23.01
C HIS A 13 -6.58 -2.10 22.19
N THR A 14 -6.89 -1.58 21.00
CA THR A 14 -5.96 -0.80 20.19
C THR A 14 -5.94 0.64 20.66
N ILE A 15 -4.77 1.24 20.82
CA ILE A 15 -4.64 2.66 21.15
C ILE A 15 -4.06 3.40 19.94
N ILE A 16 -4.72 4.49 19.56
CA ILE A 16 -4.23 5.47 18.60
C ILE A 16 -3.80 6.72 19.37
N LEU A 17 -2.53 7.10 19.25
CA LEU A 17 -1.93 8.29 19.83
C LEU A 17 -1.66 9.30 18.72
N GLY A 18 -2.40 10.40 18.70
CA GLY A 18 -2.37 11.42 17.66
C GLY A 18 -3.72 11.57 16.95
N TRP A 19 -3.83 12.62 16.14
CA TRP A 19 -5.03 12.94 15.37
C TRP A 19 -4.67 13.52 14.01
N SER A 20 -5.11 12.87 12.98
CA SER A 20 -5.06 13.32 11.59
C SER A 20 -6.21 12.67 10.82
N ASN A 21 -6.43 13.03 9.57
CA ASN A 21 -7.48 12.43 8.74
C ASN A 21 -7.32 10.91 8.59
N LYS A 22 -6.09 10.40 8.72
CA LYS A 22 -5.80 8.95 8.70
C LYS A 22 -6.51 8.16 9.81
N VAL A 23 -6.86 8.81 10.92
CA VAL A 23 -7.56 8.16 12.05
C VAL A 23 -8.84 7.48 11.61
N PHE A 24 -9.62 8.08 10.71
CA PHE A 24 -10.91 7.54 10.27
C PHE A 24 -10.74 6.27 9.45
N SER A 25 -9.86 6.29 8.46
CA SER A 25 -9.54 5.09 7.64
C SER A 25 -8.94 3.98 8.54
N ILE A 26 -8.03 4.29 9.47
CA ILE A 26 -7.49 3.31 10.41
C ILE A 26 -8.60 2.70 11.30
N ILE A 27 -9.52 3.49 11.81
CA ILE A 27 -10.65 2.99 12.61
C ILE A 27 -11.51 2.04 11.76
N ASN A 28 -11.84 2.43 10.54
CA ASN A 28 -12.64 1.62 9.62
C ASN A 28 -11.96 0.28 9.33
N GLN A 29 -10.69 0.29 8.97
CA GLN A 29 -9.92 -0.90 8.65
C GLN A 29 -9.77 -1.83 9.86
N ILE A 30 -9.40 -1.31 11.04
CA ILE A 30 -9.29 -2.11 12.27
C ILE A 30 -10.66 -2.66 12.69
N SER A 31 -11.73 -1.87 12.53
CA SER A 31 -13.09 -2.32 12.79
C SER A 31 -13.48 -3.47 11.89
N LYS A 32 -13.21 -3.35 10.59
CA LYS A 32 -13.49 -4.39 9.59
C LYS A 32 -12.68 -5.66 9.86
N ALA A 33 -11.39 -5.56 10.07
CA ALA A 33 -10.51 -6.69 10.38
C ALA A 33 -10.94 -7.48 11.62
N ASN A 34 -11.65 -6.85 12.55
CA ASN A 34 -12.12 -7.46 13.80
C ASN A 34 -13.66 -7.60 13.84
N GLU A 35 -14.36 -7.58 12.72
CA GLU A 35 -15.84 -7.61 12.68
C GLU A 35 -16.45 -8.85 13.33
N ASN A 36 -15.74 -9.99 13.28
CA ASN A 36 -16.14 -11.25 13.89
C ASN A 36 -15.73 -11.40 15.37
N GLU A 37 -15.02 -10.43 15.93
CA GLU A 37 -14.62 -10.46 17.34
C GLU A 37 -15.81 -10.13 18.26
N LYS A 38 -15.86 -10.78 19.42
CA LYS A 38 -16.94 -10.55 20.41
C LYS A 38 -16.97 -9.11 20.90
N LYS A 39 -15.82 -8.47 21.00
CA LYS A 39 -15.65 -7.07 21.38
C LYS A 39 -14.34 -6.54 20.81
N ASN A 40 -14.42 -5.44 20.10
CA ASN A 40 -13.27 -4.69 19.62
C ASN A 40 -13.33 -3.26 20.17
N VAL A 41 -12.28 -2.77 20.80
CA VAL A 41 -12.24 -1.41 21.36
C VAL A 41 -11.03 -0.67 20.82
N ILE A 42 -11.28 0.52 20.29
CA ILE A 42 -10.27 1.45 19.81
C ILE A 42 -10.30 2.68 20.70
N VAL A 43 -9.16 3.04 21.28
CA VAL A 43 -9.03 4.21 22.15
C VAL A 43 -8.16 5.23 21.46
N VAL A 44 -8.66 6.46 21.27
CA VAL A 44 -7.91 7.56 20.66
C VAL A 44 -7.54 8.58 21.73
N LEU A 45 -6.25 8.95 21.79
CA LEU A 45 -5.74 10.03 22.63
C LEU A 45 -5.09 11.10 21.74
N SER A 46 -5.55 12.33 21.85
CA SER A 46 -5.00 13.49 21.13
C SER A 46 -5.13 14.77 21.94
N GLY A 47 -4.41 15.81 21.55
CA GLY A 47 -4.58 17.16 22.09
C GLY A 47 -5.91 17.82 21.73
N LYS A 48 -6.63 17.32 20.72
CA LYS A 48 -7.92 17.84 20.24
C LYS A 48 -9.04 17.67 21.28
N ASP A 49 -10.06 18.54 21.25
CA ASP A 49 -11.20 18.43 22.15
C ASP A 49 -11.98 17.13 21.91
N LYS A 50 -12.37 16.48 23.03
CA LYS A 50 -13.10 15.21 22.96
C LYS A 50 -14.40 15.30 22.18
N SER A 51 -15.17 16.38 22.34
CA SER A 51 -16.47 16.50 21.71
C SER A 51 -16.36 16.69 20.21
N GLU A 52 -15.29 17.35 19.75
CA GLU A 52 -14.96 17.47 18.34
C GLU A 52 -14.52 16.11 17.79
N MET A 53 -13.61 15.41 18.46
CA MET A 53 -13.21 14.05 18.05
C MET A 53 -14.38 13.08 17.97
N ASP A 54 -15.27 13.08 18.98
CA ASP A 54 -16.47 12.21 18.97
C ASP A 54 -17.35 12.50 17.75
N LEU A 55 -17.60 13.78 17.45
CA LEU A 55 -18.43 14.19 16.31
C LEU A 55 -17.79 13.80 14.97
N GLU A 56 -16.48 14.02 14.82
CA GLU A 56 -15.77 13.66 13.60
C GLU A 56 -15.70 12.15 13.40
N VAL A 57 -15.50 11.35 14.45
CA VAL A 57 -15.56 9.89 14.39
C VAL A 57 -16.96 9.45 13.94
N ASP A 58 -18.02 9.97 14.56
CA ASP A 58 -19.40 9.60 14.22
C ASP A 58 -19.75 9.93 12.76
N ASN A 59 -19.18 11.01 12.20
CA ASN A 59 -19.47 11.46 10.84
C ASN A 59 -18.64 10.75 9.77
N ASN A 60 -17.39 10.33 10.10
CA ASN A 60 -16.41 9.89 9.12
C ASN A 60 -16.02 8.42 9.26
N THR A 61 -16.63 7.66 10.20
CA THR A 61 -16.31 6.24 10.34
C THR A 61 -17.53 5.35 10.13
N GLN A 62 -17.26 4.18 9.53
CA GLN A 62 -18.19 3.06 9.45
C GLN A 62 -17.67 1.94 10.36
N LEU A 63 -18.38 1.66 11.44
CA LEU A 63 -17.98 0.62 12.39
C LEU A 63 -18.60 -0.72 12.04
N TYR A 64 -17.81 -1.78 12.10
CA TYR A 64 -18.23 -3.14 11.83
C TYR A 64 -18.24 -3.98 13.11
N GLY A 65 -19.14 -4.95 13.18
CA GLY A 65 -19.27 -5.86 14.33
C GLY A 65 -19.50 -5.13 15.64
N ASN A 66 -18.86 -5.59 16.72
CA ASN A 66 -18.97 -5.03 18.06
C ASN A 66 -17.81 -4.05 18.37
N THR A 67 -17.50 -3.15 17.45
CA THR A 67 -16.45 -2.14 17.63
C THR A 67 -16.98 -0.92 18.38
N GLU A 68 -16.21 -0.48 19.39
CA GLU A 68 -16.46 0.73 20.16
C GLU A 68 -15.24 1.66 20.05
N VAL A 69 -15.45 2.94 19.77
CA VAL A 69 -14.41 3.97 19.76
C VAL A 69 -14.53 4.86 20.99
N ILE A 70 -13.43 5.06 21.69
CA ILE A 70 -13.36 5.86 22.91
C ILE A 70 -12.31 6.95 22.73
N THR A 71 -12.72 8.21 22.68
CA THR A 71 -11.80 9.35 22.54
C THR A 71 -11.41 9.94 23.89
N ARG A 72 -10.20 10.45 24.01
CA ARG A 72 -9.65 11.14 25.19
C ARG A 72 -8.79 12.33 24.77
N THR A 73 -8.97 13.46 25.46
CA THR A 73 -8.11 14.63 25.26
C THR A 73 -6.94 14.60 26.23
N GLY A 74 -5.72 14.79 25.72
CA GLY A 74 -4.51 14.86 26.54
C GLY A 74 -3.23 14.86 25.72
N GLU A 75 -2.11 15.21 26.37
CA GLU A 75 -0.78 15.23 25.72
C GLU A 75 -0.19 13.82 25.63
N LEU A 76 0.27 13.43 24.44
CA LEU A 76 0.67 12.06 24.09
C LEU A 76 1.86 11.52 24.91
N PHE A 77 2.70 12.38 25.48
CA PHE A 77 3.91 11.99 26.23
C PHE A 77 3.78 12.11 27.75
N LYS A 78 2.63 12.59 28.27
CA LYS A 78 2.40 12.69 29.72
C LYS A 78 1.97 11.36 30.33
N PHE A 79 2.66 10.94 31.40
CA PHE A 79 2.38 9.70 32.13
C PHE A 79 0.90 9.53 32.51
N GLU A 80 0.30 10.58 33.11
CA GLU A 80 -1.09 10.52 33.57
C GLU A 80 -2.08 10.35 32.40
N GLU A 81 -1.79 10.93 31.25
CA GLU A 81 -2.62 10.80 30.05
C GLU A 81 -2.49 9.39 29.44
N LEU A 82 -1.27 8.89 29.30
CA LEU A 82 -1.00 7.53 28.83
C LEU A 82 -1.62 6.47 29.78
N LYS A 83 -1.58 6.73 31.07
CA LYS A 83 -2.24 5.87 32.08
C LYS A 83 -3.76 5.90 31.96
N LYS A 84 -4.36 7.05 31.63
CA LYS A 84 -5.83 7.15 31.42
C LYS A 84 -6.30 6.24 30.29
N VAL A 85 -5.52 6.08 29.23
CA VAL A 85 -5.87 5.20 28.10
C VAL A 85 -5.41 3.75 28.30
N SER A 86 -4.91 3.42 29.50
CA SER A 86 -4.49 2.06 29.88
C SER A 86 -3.47 1.43 28.93
N VAL A 87 -2.39 2.15 28.61
CA VAL A 87 -1.29 1.69 27.75
C VAL A 87 -0.74 0.34 28.18
N ASP A 88 -0.67 0.07 29.51
CA ASP A 88 -0.21 -1.18 30.09
C ASP A 88 -1.11 -2.40 29.80
N LYS A 89 -2.33 -2.18 29.29
CA LYS A 89 -3.32 -3.23 29.00
C LYS A 89 -3.71 -3.29 27.53
N ALA A 90 -3.08 -2.50 26.69
CA ALA A 90 -3.35 -2.44 25.25
C ALA A 90 -2.88 -3.70 24.53
N LYS A 91 -3.50 -4.00 23.38
CA LYS A 91 -3.09 -5.02 22.40
C LYS A 91 -1.91 -4.51 21.58
N ASN A 92 -2.02 -3.27 21.12
CA ASN A 92 -1.01 -2.56 20.32
C ASN A 92 -1.16 -1.04 20.46
N LEU A 93 -0.16 -0.31 20.02
CA LEU A 93 -0.15 1.15 19.95
C LEU A 93 0.11 1.59 18.53
N ILE A 94 -0.63 2.59 18.06
CA ILE A 94 -0.42 3.29 16.81
C ILE A 94 -0.10 4.74 17.17
N ILE A 95 1.06 5.25 16.74
CA ILE A 95 1.47 6.64 16.98
C ILE A 95 1.45 7.36 15.64
N LEU A 96 0.53 8.30 15.52
CA LEU A 96 0.30 9.10 14.33
C LEU A 96 0.80 10.52 14.52
N GLU A 97 0.75 11.26 13.46
CA GLU A 97 0.93 12.71 13.45
C GLU A 97 -0.24 13.42 14.15
N GLU A 98 0.04 14.53 14.82
CA GLU A 98 -0.97 15.48 15.31
C GLU A 98 -1.22 16.54 14.24
N GLU A 99 -2.44 17.03 14.11
CA GLU A 99 -2.76 18.18 13.25
C GLU A 99 -1.83 19.36 13.54
N ASN A 100 -1.28 19.94 12.49
CA ASN A 100 -0.35 21.07 12.52
C ASN A 100 1.04 20.79 13.13
N GLU A 101 1.41 19.56 13.39
CA GLU A 101 2.74 19.18 13.88
C GLU A 101 3.46 18.25 12.90
N PHE A 102 4.17 18.83 11.96
CA PHE A 102 4.87 18.11 10.89
C PHE A 102 6.26 17.58 11.29
N THR A 103 6.51 17.30 12.57
CA THR A 103 7.81 16.80 13.04
C THR A 103 7.69 15.49 13.79
N ASP A 104 8.76 14.69 13.75
CA ASP A 104 8.82 13.41 14.49
C ASP A 104 9.10 13.60 15.99
N ASN A 105 9.32 14.83 16.44
CA ASN A 105 9.73 15.13 17.83
C ASN A 105 8.74 14.66 18.89
N ILE A 106 7.44 14.88 18.69
CA ILE A 106 6.40 14.42 19.64
C ILE A 106 6.32 12.91 19.66
N LYS A 107 6.39 12.26 18.51
CA LYS A 107 6.39 10.81 18.39
C LYS A 107 7.56 10.17 19.15
N ILE A 108 8.76 10.73 19.00
CA ILE A 108 9.96 10.30 19.75
C ILE A 108 9.75 10.49 21.28
N ARG A 109 9.27 11.67 21.69
CA ARG A 109 8.98 11.94 23.12
C ARG A 109 7.96 10.97 23.68
N THR A 110 6.93 10.66 22.94
CA THR A 110 5.88 9.69 23.31
C THR A 110 6.47 8.29 23.47
N LEU A 111 7.29 7.83 22.53
CA LEU A 111 7.99 6.54 22.62
C LEU A 111 8.91 6.45 23.84
N LEU A 112 9.67 7.50 24.11
CA LEU A 112 10.55 7.56 25.27
C LEU A 112 9.76 7.58 26.60
N ALA A 113 8.61 8.26 26.65
CA ALA A 113 7.72 8.26 27.79
C ALA A 113 7.12 6.87 28.02
N ILE A 114 6.64 6.22 26.96
CA ILE A 114 6.12 4.84 27.04
C ILE A 114 7.20 3.89 27.57
N LYS A 115 8.41 3.92 26.99
CA LYS A 115 9.54 3.09 27.45
C LYS A 115 9.90 3.36 28.93
N LYS A 116 9.87 4.62 29.35
CA LYS A 116 10.25 5.01 30.71
C LYS A 116 9.23 4.59 31.77
N TYR A 117 7.95 4.72 31.45
CA TYR A 117 6.88 4.60 32.46
C TYR A 117 6.14 3.27 32.43
N PHE A 118 6.23 2.54 31.32
CA PHE A 118 5.47 1.30 31.11
C PHE A 118 6.41 0.16 30.70
N SER A 119 6.33 -0.95 31.41
CA SER A 119 7.05 -2.19 31.05
C SER A 119 6.19 -3.01 30.09
N ILE A 120 5.99 -2.51 28.86
CA ILE A 120 5.18 -3.15 27.85
C ILE A 120 6.04 -3.89 26.82
N ASN A 121 5.49 -4.98 26.30
CA ASN A 121 6.08 -5.77 25.22
C ASN A 121 5.02 -6.05 24.15
N ILE A 122 4.33 -4.98 23.73
CA ILE A 122 3.30 -5.00 22.70
C ILE A 122 3.82 -4.33 21.42
N PRO A 123 3.24 -4.62 20.25
CA PRO A 123 3.57 -3.93 19.02
C PRO A 123 3.30 -2.42 19.11
N ILE A 124 4.24 -1.63 18.61
CA ILE A 124 4.12 -0.18 18.48
C ILE A 124 4.36 0.16 17.01
N ILE A 125 3.31 0.58 16.33
CA ILE A 125 3.38 1.09 14.97
C ILE A 125 3.57 2.60 15.06
N VAL A 126 4.56 3.14 14.39
CA VAL A 126 4.83 4.57 14.42
C VAL A 126 5.05 5.12 13.04
N GLU A 127 4.24 6.10 12.68
CA GLU A 127 4.40 6.85 11.46
C GLU A 127 5.56 7.86 11.61
N LEU A 128 6.50 7.85 10.69
CA LEU A 128 7.66 8.75 10.67
C LEU A 128 7.89 9.33 9.29
N ARG A 129 8.54 10.49 9.26
CA ARG A 129 8.95 11.16 8.02
C ARG A 129 10.42 10.97 7.72
N ASP A 130 11.26 10.91 8.76
CA ASP A 130 12.72 10.93 8.64
C ASP A 130 13.34 9.54 8.82
N GLU A 131 14.17 9.12 7.85
CA GLU A 131 14.86 7.82 7.89
C GLU A 131 15.90 7.69 9.01
N ILE A 132 16.58 8.80 9.35
CA ILE A 132 17.56 8.79 10.46
C ILE A 132 16.84 8.48 11.76
N THR A 133 15.69 9.11 11.96
CA THR A 133 14.81 8.87 13.10
C THR A 133 14.35 7.42 13.16
N MET A 134 13.99 6.80 12.03
CA MET A 134 13.64 5.37 11.96
C MET A 134 14.75 4.47 12.49
N GLY A 135 16.00 4.72 12.09
CA GLY A 135 17.16 3.96 12.56
C GLY A 135 17.39 4.10 14.07
N LEU A 136 17.09 5.26 14.63
CA LEU A 136 17.24 5.52 16.07
C LEU A 136 16.16 4.85 16.91
N ILE A 137 14.90 4.90 16.50
CA ILE A 137 13.79 4.35 17.29
C ILE A 137 13.79 2.83 17.35
N LYS A 138 14.26 2.14 16.31
CA LYS A 138 14.45 0.67 16.31
C LYS A 138 15.33 0.18 17.47
N LYS A 139 16.18 1.06 18.03
CA LYS A 139 17.01 0.78 19.21
C LYS A 139 16.27 0.97 20.54
N ILE A 140 15.08 1.56 20.52
CA ILE A 140 14.31 1.83 21.75
C ILE A 140 13.65 0.55 22.28
N THR A 141 13.02 -0.25 21.41
CA THR A 141 12.43 -1.56 21.73
C THR A 141 12.38 -2.43 20.49
N GLN A 142 12.33 -3.76 20.67
CA GLN A 142 12.33 -4.72 19.56
C GLN A 142 11.00 -4.79 18.79
N LYS A 143 9.89 -4.35 19.39
CA LYS A 143 8.54 -4.43 18.79
C LYS A 143 8.06 -3.08 18.27
N ILE A 144 8.97 -2.28 17.71
CA ILE A 144 8.61 -1.07 16.96
C ILE A 144 8.59 -1.38 15.47
N TYR A 145 7.52 -0.95 14.84
CA TYR A 145 7.25 -1.04 13.41
C TYR A 145 7.16 0.38 12.84
N PRO A 146 8.29 0.99 12.46
CA PRO A 146 8.29 2.33 11.91
C PRO A 146 7.84 2.30 10.46
N ILE A 147 6.91 3.17 10.12
CA ILE A 147 6.42 3.37 8.75
C ILE A 147 6.91 4.74 8.29
N ASN A 148 7.74 4.75 7.25
CA ASN A 148 8.10 5.98 6.57
C ASN A 148 7.08 6.25 5.47
N MET A 149 6.12 7.12 5.74
CA MET A 149 5.07 7.51 4.81
C MET A 149 5.65 7.96 3.47
N THR A 150 6.57 8.90 3.51
CA THR A 150 7.19 9.47 2.33
C THR A 150 7.84 8.42 1.44
N LYS A 151 8.66 7.57 2.04
CA LYS A 151 9.38 6.53 1.30
C LYS A 151 8.43 5.53 0.70
N THR A 152 7.40 5.12 1.43
CA THR A 152 6.40 4.17 0.94
C THR A 152 5.65 4.75 -0.26
N VAL A 153 5.17 6.01 -0.16
CA VAL A 153 4.45 6.67 -1.25
C VAL A 153 5.36 6.86 -2.48
N ASN A 154 6.59 7.36 -2.29
CA ASN A 154 7.54 7.53 -3.40
C ASN A 154 7.84 6.21 -4.13
N ARG A 155 7.99 5.11 -3.39
CA ARG A 155 8.20 3.78 -3.97
C ARG A 155 7.00 3.32 -4.79
N LEU A 156 5.79 3.56 -4.29
CA LEU A 156 4.57 3.22 -5.02
C LEU A 156 4.42 4.06 -6.29
N ILE A 157 4.70 5.36 -6.23
CA ILE A 157 4.73 6.22 -7.42
C ILE A 157 5.75 5.69 -8.44
N ALA A 158 6.97 5.37 -8.01
CA ALA A 158 7.99 4.82 -8.89
C ALA A 158 7.58 3.45 -9.47
N GLN A 159 6.96 2.58 -8.67
CA GLN A 159 6.43 1.30 -9.14
C GLN A 159 5.27 1.49 -10.13
N SER A 160 4.42 2.50 -9.96
CA SER A 160 3.31 2.78 -10.89
C SER A 160 3.80 3.20 -12.27
N ILE A 161 4.97 3.83 -12.38
CA ILE A 161 5.60 4.11 -13.68
C ILE A 161 6.03 2.82 -14.39
N VAL A 162 6.47 1.83 -13.62
CA VAL A 162 6.92 0.52 -14.15
C VAL A 162 5.73 -0.39 -14.46
N ASN A 163 4.71 -0.33 -13.61
CA ASN A 163 3.56 -1.23 -13.62
C ASN A 163 2.25 -0.43 -13.48
N PRO A 164 1.64 0.00 -14.58
CA PRO A 164 0.37 0.72 -14.56
C PRO A 164 -0.74 -0.05 -13.84
N GLY A 165 -1.48 0.64 -12.97
CA GLY A 165 -2.56 0.06 -12.18
C GLY A 165 -2.11 -0.57 -10.86
N ILE A 166 -0.81 -0.56 -10.54
CA ILE A 166 -0.28 -1.17 -9.33
C ILE A 166 -0.75 -0.45 -8.06
N GLY A 167 -0.95 0.86 -8.10
CA GLY A 167 -1.47 1.63 -6.97
C GLY A 167 -2.81 1.09 -6.49
N ARG A 168 -3.72 0.80 -7.43
CA ARG A 168 -5.02 0.19 -7.13
C ARG A 168 -4.89 -1.23 -6.59
N VAL A 169 -3.98 -2.04 -7.13
CA VAL A 169 -3.72 -3.40 -6.64
C VAL A 169 -3.23 -3.37 -5.19
N TYR A 170 -2.32 -2.46 -4.84
CA TYR A 170 -1.88 -2.31 -3.45
C TYR A 170 -3.01 -1.83 -2.54
N SER A 171 -3.85 -0.90 -3.00
CA SER A 171 -5.01 -0.44 -2.24
C SER A 171 -5.97 -1.59 -1.91
N GLU A 172 -6.26 -2.46 -2.89
CA GLU A 172 -7.09 -3.66 -2.69
C GLU A 172 -6.44 -4.68 -1.73
N LEU A 173 -5.15 -4.98 -1.90
CA LEU A 173 -4.43 -5.93 -1.05
C LEU A 173 -4.30 -5.49 0.41
N LEU A 174 -4.31 -4.19 0.68
CA LEU A 174 -4.25 -3.61 2.01
C LEU A 174 -5.62 -3.42 2.65
N ASP A 175 -6.71 -3.53 1.87
CA ASP A 175 -8.07 -3.30 2.33
C ASP A 175 -8.68 -4.58 2.93
N PHE A 176 -9.15 -4.50 4.18
CA PHE A 176 -9.82 -5.63 4.85
C PHE A 176 -11.25 -5.90 4.36
N ASN A 177 -11.75 -5.13 3.39
CA ASN A 177 -13.00 -5.45 2.71
C ASN A 177 -12.88 -6.56 1.65
N GLY A 178 -11.64 -6.91 1.27
CA GLY A 178 -11.32 -7.96 0.31
C GLY A 178 -10.24 -8.91 0.82
N PRO A 179 -9.68 -9.76 -0.09
CA PRO A 179 -8.59 -10.66 0.25
C PRO A 179 -7.35 -9.90 0.71
N SER A 180 -6.83 -10.26 1.86
CA SER A 180 -5.66 -9.63 2.47
C SER A 180 -4.56 -10.65 2.78
N LEU A 181 -3.33 -10.17 2.96
CA LEU A 181 -2.19 -11.00 3.30
C LEU A 181 -2.18 -11.34 4.80
N PHE A 182 -2.02 -12.61 5.13
CA PHE A 182 -1.89 -13.12 6.49
C PHE A 182 -0.70 -14.06 6.63
N ILE A 183 -0.14 -14.13 7.85
CA ILE A 183 0.88 -15.13 8.19
C ILE A 183 0.26 -16.16 9.14
N ILE A 184 0.32 -17.43 8.75
CA ILE A 184 -0.28 -18.52 9.51
C ILE A 184 0.74 -19.60 9.84
N ASP A 185 0.56 -20.24 11.00
CA ASP A 185 1.33 -21.43 11.37
C ASP A 185 0.80 -22.63 10.56
N ALA A 186 1.70 -23.43 9.98
CA ALA A 186 1.35 -24.52 9.09
C ALA A 186 2.22 -25.79 9.33
N PRO A 187 2.28 -26.30 10.59
CA PRO A 187 3.16 -27.41 10.95
C PRO A 187 2.83 -28.72 10.22
N GLN A 188 1.60 -28.86 9.71
CA GLN A 188 1.15 -30.02 8.96
C GLN A 188 1.83 -30.17 7.59
N PHE A 189 2.49 -29.13 7.08
CA PHE A 189 3.15 -29.13 5.77
C PHE A 189 4.67 -29.25 5.84
N VAL A 190 5.23 -29.45 7.02
CA VAL A 190 6.67 -29.64 7.18
C VAL A 190 7.17 -30.82 6.35
N GLY A 191 8.16 -30.55 5.48
CA GLY A 191 8.72 -31.53 4.55
C GLY A 191 8.06 -31.57 3.17
N GLU A 192 6.88 -30.99 3.00
CA GLU A 192 6.25 -30.84 1.69
C GLU A 192 6.98 -29.81 0.81
N GLU A 193 6.94 -29.98 -0.50
CA GLU A 193 7.44 -29.01 -1.46
C GLU A 193 6.45 -27.86 -1.62
N PHE A 194 6.94 -26.64 -1.73
CA PHE A 194 6.12 -25.43 -1.84
C PHE A 194 5.13 -25.51 -3.01
N SER A 195 5.57 -26.03 -4.16
CA SER A 195 4.72 -26.22 -5.33
C SER A 195 3.50 -27.11 -5.06
N ASN A 196 3.63 -28.08 -4.16
CA ASN A 196 2.51 -28.98 -3.80
C ASN A 196 1.42 -28.27 -2.99
N LEU A 197 1.69 -27.12 -2.42
CA LEU A 197 0.74 -26.35 -1.61
C LEU A 197 -0.05 -25.33 -2.43
N LEU A 198 0.48 -24.95 -3.61
CA LEU A 198 -0.12 -23.92 -4.44
C LEU A 198 -1.39 -24.43 -5.14
N TYR A 199 -2.37 -23.55 -5.28
CA TYR A 199 -3.59 -23.73 -6.08
C TYR A 199 -4.43 -24.98 -5.73
N GLN A 200 -4.22 -25.53 -4.54
CA GLN A 200 -5.01 -26.68 -4.06
C GLN A 200 -6.38 -26.28 -3.50
N ASN A 201 -6.55 -24.99 -3.22
CA ASN A 201 -7.76 -24.43 -2.65
C ASN A 201 -8.17 -23.17 -3.40
N ASP A 202 -9.41 -23.11 -3.85
CA ASP A 202 -9.95 -21.96 -4.57
C ASP A 202 -10.10 -20.70 -3.67
N GLU A 203 -10.17 -20.88 -2.34
CA GLU A 203 -10.36 -19.76 -1.38
C GLU A 203 -9.05 -19.10 -0.95
N ILE A 204 -7.88 -19.69 -1.27
CA ILE A 204 -6.57 -19.24 -0.75
C ILE A 204 -5.55 -19.20 -1.87
N CYS A 205 -4.69 -18.18 -1.83
CA CYS A 205 -3.44 -18.14 -2.59
C CYS A 205 -2.27 -18.14 -1.61
N ILE A 206 -1.33 -19.08 -1.75
CA ILE A 206 -0.13 -19.13 -0.94
C ILE A 206 0.95 -18.32 -1.66
N CYS A 207 1.43 -17.24 -1.06
CA CYS A 207 2.34 -16.31 -1.69
C CYS A 207 3.81 -16.52 -1.26
N GLY A 208 4.05 -17.20 -0.13
CA GLY A 208 5.40 -17.34 0.37
C GLY A 208 5.47 -18.00 1.75
N ILE A 209 6.65 -17.87 2.32
CA ILE A 209 6.98 -18.34 3.66
C ILE A 209 7.63 -17.24 4.48
N SER A 210 7.46 -17.30 5.80
CA SER A 210 8.09 -16.40 6.74
C SER A 210 8.55 -17.18 7.98
N ASN A 211 9.75 -16.91 8.47
CA ASN A 211 10.25 -17.44 9.71
C ASN A 211 10.96 -16.33 10.53
N GLU A 212 11.63 -16.70 11.63
CA GLU A 212 12.31 -15.71 12.49
C GLU A 212 13.51 -15.02 11.81
N GLU A 213 14.07 -15.61 10.75
CA GLU A 213 15.28 -15.13 10.09
C GLU A 213 14.97 -14.34 8.81
N GLU A 214 14.00 -14.81 8.04
CA GLU A 214 13.70 -14.27 6.70
C GLU A 214 12.21 -14.39 6.32
N THR A 215 11.84 -13.54 5.37
CA THR A 215 10.57 -13.62 4.63
C THR A 215 10.90 -13.88 3.17
N ILE A 216 10.36 -14.95 2.58
CA ILE A 216 10.57 -15.32 1.19
C ILE A 216 9.23 -15.34 0.49
N LEU A 217 8.97 -14.34 -0.33
CA LEU A 217 7.88 -14.37 -1.28
C LEU A 217 8.30 -15.18 -2.52
N CYS A 218 7.36 -15.84 -3.14
CA CYS A 218 7.59 -16.67 -4.31
C CYS A 218 8.80 -17.62 -4.17
N PRO A 219 8.85 -18.52 -3.15
CA PRO A 219 9.93 -19.47 -2.99
C PRO A 219 10.05 -20.36 -4.24
N LYS A 220 11.26 -20.91 -4.47
CA LYS A 220 11.44 -21.89 -5.53
C LYS A 220 10.47 -23.05 -5.37
N LYS A 221 9.96 -23.59 -6.48
CA LYS A 221 8.94 -24.65 -6.48
C LYS A 221 9.33 -25.90 -5.68
N ASP A 222 10.62 -26.25 -5.63
CA ASP A 222 11.20 -27.37 -4.90
C ASP A 222 11.60 -27.04 -3.44
N TYR A 223 11.29 -25.83 -2.96
CA TYR A 223 11.52 -25.46 -1.57
C TYR A 223 10.72 -26.35 -0.64
N LYS A 224 11.40 -26.99 0.32
CA LYS A 224 10.75 -27.83 1.34
C LYS A 224 10.46 -27.02 2.58
N ILE A 225 9.20 -27.04 3.01
CA ILE A 225 8.73 -26.36 4.21
C ILE A 225 9.48 -26.90 5.43
N LYS A 226 10.08 -26.01 6.23
CA LYS A 226 10.85 -26.32 7.43
C LYS A 226 9.98 -26.19 8.69
N ASP A 227 10.43 -26.75 9.80
CA ASP A 227 9.70 -26.82 11.08
C ASP A 227 9.26 -25.46 11.63
N ARG A 228 9.93 -24.35 11.34
CA ARG A 228 9.59 -23.01 11.84
C ARG A 228 8.98 -22.10 10.78
N ASP A 229 8.81 -22.62 9.59
CA ASP A 229 8.22 -21.84 8.51
C ASP A 229 6.73 -21.64 8.76
N LYS A 230 6.27 -20.43 8.50
CA LYS A 230 4.87 -20.02 8.45
C LYS A 230 4.54 -19.70 7.01
N LEU A 231 3.30 -19.91 6.62
CA LEU A 231 2.86 -19.57 5.27
C LEU A 231 2.37 -18.13 5.22
N ILE A 232 2.75 -17.41 4.17
CA ILE A 232 2.17 -16.15 3.77
C ILE A 232 1.04 -16.47 2.80
N ILE A 233 -0.18 -16.17 3.19
CA ILE A 233 -1.38 -16.47 2.42
C ILE A 233 -2.17 -15.22 2.11
N LEU A 234 -2.88 -15.26 1.01
CA LEU A 234 -3.84 -14.26 0.56
C LEU A 234 -5.23 -14.89 0.58
N CYS A 235 -6.15 -14.35 1.39
CA CYS A 235 -7.52 -14.85 1.53
C CYS A 235 -8.43 -13.80 2.18
N ASP A 236 -9.74 -14.01 2.13
CA ASP A 236 -10.73 -13.14 2.79
C ASP A 236 -10.74 -13.35 4.31
N ASP A 237 -10.66 -14.60 4.78
CA ASP A 237 -10.64 -14.94 6.19
C ASP A 237 -9.67 -16.10 6.45
N LYS A 238 -8.66 -15.82 7.30
CA LYS A 238 -7.67 -16.82 7.71
C LYS A 238 -8.25 -18.04 8.44
N GLN A 239 -9.46 -17.93 9.01
CA GLN A 239 -10.11 -19.06 9.71
C GLN A 239 -10.52 -20.18 8.74
N HIS A 240 -10.73 -19.88 7.47
CA HIS A 240 -11.06 -20.85 6.44
C HIS A 240 -9.88 -21.73 6.03
N PHE A 241 -8.65 -21.35 6.37
CA PHE A 241 -7.45 -22.10 5.97
C PHE A 241 -7.36 -23.52 6.57
N ILE A 242 -7.80 -23.71 7.82
CA ILE A 242 -7.46 -24.92 8.61
C ILE A 242 -8.15 -26.19 8.09
N SER A 243 -9.21 -26.09 7.29
CA SER A 243 -10.09 -27.22 7.01
C SER A 243 -9.99 -27.84 5.61
N LYS A 244 -9.24 -27.28 4.66
CA LYS A 244 -9.49 -27.59 3.22
C LYS A 244 -8.28 -27.83 2.31
N ILE A 245 -7.06 -28.02 2.81
CA ILE A 245 -5.95 -28.40 1.92
C ILE A 245 -5.92 -29.92 1.79
N ASN A 246 -6.51 -30.43 0.72
CA ASN A 246 -6.40 -31.82 0.32
C ASN A 246 -5.51 -31.90 -0.94
N GLY A 247 -4.25 -32.28 -0.73
CA GLY A 247 -3.26 -32.38 -1.80
C GLY A 247 -3.57 -33.48 -2.83
N ASN A 248 -4.18 -33.09 -3.92
CA ASN A 248 -4.13 -33.86 -5.17
C ASN A 248 -3.81 -32.83 -6.27
N GLY A 249 -2.57 -32.86 -6.78
CA GLY A 249 -2.19 -32.08 -7.96
C GLY A 249 -3.21 -32.34 -9.09
N LYS A 250 -3.84 -31.27 -9.57
CA LYS A 250 -4.72 -31.37 -10.73
C LYS A 250 -3.87 -31.26 -11.99
N ASP A 251 -4.20 -32.02 -13.02
CA ASP A 251 -3.62 -31.80 -14.35
C ASP A 251 -4.02 -30.38 -14.82
N TYR A 252 -3.08 -29.67 -15.42
CA TYR A 252 -3.28 -28.33 -15.99
C TYR A 252 -2.84 -28.31 -17.46
N LYS A 253 -3.45 -27.39 -18.22
CA LYS A 253 -3.08 -27.18 -19.63
C LYS A 253 -1.71 -26.54 -19.70
N LYS A 254 -0.79 -27.15 -20.50
CA LYS A 254 0.54 -26.55 -20.72
C LYS A 254 0.43 -25.43 -21.74
N LEU A 255 0.95 -24.26 -21.39
CA LEU A 255 0.99 -23.07 -22.19
C LEU A 255 2.45 -22.69 -22.50
N GLN A 256 2.65 -21.98 -23.58
CA GLN A 256 3.95 -21.41 -23.91
C GLN A 256 3.93 -19.91 -23.62
N LEU A 257 4.80 -19.46 -22.71
CA LEU A 257 5.01 -18.04 -22.51
C LEU A 257 5.79 -17.42 -23.68
N LYS A 258 5.48 -16.19 -23.97
CA LYS A 258 6.24 -15.39 -24.95
C LYS A 258 7.60 -14.99 -24.35
N ASP A 259 8.62 -14.93 -25.19
CA ASP A 259 9.96 -14.50 -24.77
C ASP A 259 9.93 -13.03 -24.29
N ASN A 260 10.74 -12.73 -23.26
CA ASN A 260 10.90 -11.39 -22.66
C ASN A 260 9.68 -10.83 -21.91
N SER A 261 8.72 -11.63 -21.52
CA SER A 261 7.45 -11.21 -20.87
C SER A 261 7.63 -10.45 -19.54
N PHE A 262 8.76 -10.62 -18.85
CA PHE A 262 9.01 -10.03 -17.53
C PHE A 262 10.12 -8.97 -17.50
N ASN A 263 10.68 -8.59 -18.65
CA ASN A 263 11.72 -7.58 -18.70
C ASN A 263 11.13 -6.19 -18.45
N LEU A 264 11.80 -5.40 -17.62
CA LEU A 264 11.48 -3.98 -17.43
C LEU A 264 12.07 -3.17 -18.58
N GLU A 265 11.32 -2.18 -19.07
CA GLU A 265 11.83 -1.23 -20.06
C GLU A 265 12.90 -0.34 -19.42
N GLN A 266 13.96 -0.07 -20.16
CA GLN A 266 15.05 0.84 -19.80
C GLN A 266 14.96 2.11 -20.64
N ASN A 267 15.57 3.21 -20.21
CA ASN A 267 15.64 4.48 -20.96
C ASN A 267 14.31 5.20 -21.12
N LYS A 268 13.70 5.64 -20.05
CA LYS A 268 12.45 6.41 -20.04
C LYS A 268 12.67 7.92 -20.17
N GLN A 269 11.71 8.60 -20.76
CA GLN A 269 11.55 10.05 -20.68
C GLN A 269 10.32 10.36 -19.80
N ILE A 270 10.55 10.85 -18.61
CA ILE A 270 9.52 11.07 -17.61
C ILE A 270 9.27 12.56 -17.44
N LEU A 271 8.01 12.96 -17.46
CA LEU A 271 7.59 14.32 -17.12
C LEU A 271 7.00 14.33 -15.71
N ILE A 272 7.46 15.25 -14.87
CA ILE A 272 6.87 15.53 -13.56
C ILE A 272 6.26 16.92 -13.61
N ILE A 273 4.98 17.03 -13.27
CA ILE A 273 4.24 18.28 -13.22
C ILE A 273 3.91 18.59 -11.76
N GLY A 274 4.20 19.80 -11.31
CA GLY A 274 3.94 20.26 -9.96
C GLY A 274 5.15 20.11 -9.04
N ASN A 275 4.88 20.05 -7.75
CA ASN A 275 5.90 19.93 -6.69
C ASN A 275 5.50 18.81 -5.72
N HIS A 276 6.50 18.15 -5.18
CA HIS A 276 6.34 17.19 -4.11
C HIS A 276 7.43 17.44 -3.06
N ILE A 277 7.04 17.49 -1.77
CA ILE A 277 7.95 17.88 -0.68
C ILE A 277 9.22 17.01 -0.60
N TYR A 278 9.15 15.80 -1.11
CA TYR A 278 10.26 14.85 -1.13
C TYR A 278 10.70 14.47 -2.56
N LEU A 279 10.62 15.43 -3.48
CA LEU A 279 10.87 15.21 -4.91
C LEU A 279 12.25 14.59 -5.18
N ASN A 280 13.30 15.00 -4.45
CA ASN A 280 14.63 14.38 -4.57
C ASN A 280 14.61 12.89 -4.21
N ALA A 281 13.88 12.51 -3.17
CA ALA A 281 13.75 11.10 -2.78
C ALA A 281 12.98 10.30 -3.83
N LEU A 282 11.91 10.86 -4.40
CA LEU A 282 11.17 10.22 -5.51
C LEU A 282 12.05 10.02 -6.73
N ILE A 283 12.83 11.05 -7.13
CA ILE A 283 13.74 10.97 -8.25
C ILE A 283 14.78 9.84 -8.04
N ASN A 284 15.30 9.72 -6.84
CA ASN A 284 16.24 8.65 -6.50
C ASN A 284 15.56 7.27 -6.61
N GLU A 285 14.34 7.09 -6.10
CA GLU A 285 13.59 5.83 -6.27
C GLU A 285 13.33 5.53 -7.75
N ILE A 286 13.02 6.53 -8.58
CA ILE A 286 12.87 6.32 -10.04
C ILE A 286 14.17 5.81 -10.66
N PHE A 287 15.32 6.39 -10.30
CA PHE A 287 16.62 5.93 -10.82
C PHE A 287 17.07 4.55 -10.30
N GLU A 288 16.47 4.03 -9.22
CA GLU A 288 16.67 2.65 -8.80
C GLU A 288 15.97 1.65 -9.75
N TYR A 289 14.78 2.00 -10.26
CA TYR A 289 14.03 1.13 -11.19
C TYR A 289 14.51 1.22 -12.64
N PHE A 290 15.01 2.38 -13.05
CA PHE A 290 15.42 2.65 -14.42
C PHE A 290 16.92 2.94 -14.49
N ASP A 291 17.46 2.79 -15.67
CA ASP A 291 18.88 3.02 -15.91
C ASP A 291 19.24 4.52 -15.81
N VAL A 292 20.53 4.80 -15.65
CA VAL A 292 21.12 6.15 -15.55
C VAL A 292 20.94 7.01 -16.82
N THR A 293 20.40 6.46 -17.89
CA THR A 293 20.10 7.18 -19.14
C THR A 293 18.68 7.76 -19.16
N THR A 294 17.83 7.37 -18.22
CA THR A 294 16.49 7.94 -18.03
C THR A 294 16.56 9.45 -17.83
N LYS A 295 15.68 10.18 -18.51
CA LYS A 295 15.61 11.65 -18.47
C LYS A 295 14.33 12.08 -17.77
N ILE A 296 14.48 13.01 -16.82
CA ILE A 296 13.36 13.57 -16.08
C ILE A 296 13.24 15.07 -16.42
N THR A 297 12.07 15.48 -16.84
CA THR A 297 11.73 16.92 -16.99
C THR A 297 10.72 17.28 -15.90
N ILE A 298 10.97 18.36 -15.20
CA ILE A 298 10.09 18.84 -14.13
C ILE A 298 9.56 20.21 -14.51
N ILE A 299 8.24 20.38 -14.53
CA ILE A 299 7.56 21.66 -14.75
C ILE A 299 6.85 22.04 -13.46
N SER A 300 7.29 23.13 -12.84
CA SER A 300 6.70 23.63 -11.60
C SER A 300 6.83 25.14 -11.50
N SER A 301 5.81 25.78 -10.92
CA SER A 301 5.87 27.20 -10.57
C SER A 301 6.57 27.46 -9.23
N SER A 302 6.88 26.41 -8.47
CA SER A 302 7.55 26.49 -7.18
C SER A 302 9.08 26.57 -7.34
N ASN A 303 9.77 27.17 -6.38
CA ASN A 303 11.22 27.17 -6.32
C ASN A 303 11.71 25.78 -5.85
N LEU A 304 12.05 24.93 -6.79
CA LEU A 304 12.54 23.58 -6.51
C LEU A 304 14.03 23.61 -6.14
N ILE A 305 14.39 22.83 -5.13
CA ILE A 305 15.78 22.53 -4.78
C ILE A 305 16.02 21.06 -5.13
N ILE A 306 16.63 20.83 -6.28
CA ILE A 306 16.90 19.46 -6.79
C ILE A 306 18.42 19.27 -6.83
N ASP A 307 18.87 18.09 -6.45
CA ASP A 307 20.27 17.68 -6.53
C ASP A 307 20.77 17.73 -7.98
N GLU A 308 21.99 18.24 -8.18
CA GLU A 308 22.56 18.38 -9.53
C GLU A 308 22.65 17.03 -10.23
N ASN A 309 21.92 16.88 -11.32
CA ASN A 309 21.97 15.71 -12.19
C ASN A 309 21.76 16.14 -13.64
N LYS A 310 22.68 15.74 -14.54
CA LYS A 310 22.63 16.08 -15.97
C LYS A 310 21.42 15.57 -16.72
N ASN A 311 20.73 14.58 -16.17
CA ASN A 311 19.55 13.97 -16.77
C ASN A 311 18.25 14.60 -16.27
N ILE A 312 18.33 15.62 -15.41
CA ILE A 312 17.17 16.33 -14.89
C ILE A 312 17.12 17.72 -15.54
N LYS A 313 15.98 18.08 -16.09
CA LYS A 313 15.68 19.42 -16.62
C LYS A 313 14.55 20.03 -15.83
N ILE A 314 14.75 21.23 -15.29
CA ILE A 314 13.72 21.98 -14.55
C ILE A 314 13.24 23.15 -15.42
N ILE A 315 11.93 23.33 -15.46
CA ILE A 315 11.24 24.42 -16.14
C ILE A 315 10.40 25.15 -15.11
N ASN A 316 10.80 26.37 -14.76
CA ASN A 316 10.10 27.23 -13.80
C ASN A 316 8.94 27.95 -14.49
N ASP A 317 7.81 27.28 -14.59
CA ASP A 317 6.57 27.86 -15.15
C ASP A 317 5.37 27.08 -14.63
N THR A 318 4.15 27.61 -14.82
CA THR A 318 2.94 26.81 -14.64
C THR A 318 2.78 25.86 -15.81
N PHE A 319 2.26 24.66 -15.56
CA PHE A 319 2.04 23.69 -16.63
C PHE A 319 1.10 24.21 -17.72
N GLU A 320 -0.01 24.88 -17.30
CA GLU A 320 -0.96 25.49 -18.21
C GLU A 320 -0.30 26.49 -19.20
N LYS A 321 0.59 27.34 -18.71
CA LYS A 321 1.27 28.32 -19.55
C LYS A 321 2.30 27.67 -20.45
N HIS A 322 3.03 26.68 -19.94
CA HIS A 322 4.05 25.96 -20.68
C HIS A 322 3.43 25.18 -21.85
N ILE A 323 2.35 24.44 -21.61
CA ILE A 323 1.73 23.59 -22.63
C ILE A 323 1.12 24.41 -23.77
N LYS A 324 0.54 25.60 -23.49
CA LYS A 324 -0.01 26.49 -24.51
C LYS A 324 1.04 27.07 -25.46
N GLN A 325 2.32 27.03 -25.10
CA GLN A 325 3.43 27.56 -25.89
C GLN A 325 4.16 26.49 -26.71
N SER A 326 3.85 25.21 -26.48
CA SER A 326 4.64 24.08 -27.01
C SER A 326 3.72 23.03 -27.62
N ASP A 327 3.40 23.16 -28.89
CA ASP A 327 2.61 22.17 -29.61
C ASP A 327 3.31 20.79 -29.62
N ASN A 328 2.57 19.72 -29.30
CA ASN A 328 3.01 18.32 -29.30
C ASN A 328 4.22 17.96 -28.40
N GLU A 329 4.58 18.81 -27.44
CA GLU A 329 5.73 18.52 -26.57
C GLU A 329 5.53 17.30 -25.68
N LEU A 330 4.29 16.97 -25.32
CA LEU A 330 3.96 15.80 -24.47
C LEU A 330 4.28 14.47 -25.13
N ASN A 331 4.18 14.38 -26.45
CA ASN A 331 4.33 13.13 -27.19
C ASN A 331 5.73 12.49 -27.08
N LYS A 332 6.73 13.23 -26.60
CA LYS A 332 8.09 12.70 -26.40
C LYS A 332 8.29 11.95 -25.10
N TYR A 333 7.38 12.11 -24.13
CA TYR A 333 7.47 11.45 -22.83
C TYR A 333 6.84 10.07 -22.89
N ASP A 334 7.40 9.15 -22.12
CA ASP A 334 6.85 7.80 -21.94
C ASP A 334 5.83 7.77 -20.83
N ASP A 335 6.10 8.50 -19.76
CA ASP A 335 5.25 8.54 -18.55
C ASP A 335 5.15 9.96 -18.00
N ILE A 336 4.03 10.29 -17.37
CA ILE A 336 3.78 11.57 -16.73
C ILE A 336 3.37 11.38 -15.28
N ILE A 337 3.99 12.13 -14.37
CA ILE A 337 3.61 12.18 -12.95
C ILE A 337 3.02 13.55 -12.66
N VAL A 338 1.87 13.59 -11.99
CA VAL A 338 1.16 14.83 -11.70
C VAL A 338 1.01 15.02 -10.20
N PHE A 339 1.53 16.14 -9.71
CA PHE A 339 1.36 16.65 -8.35
C PHE A 339 0.70 18.03 -8.37
N SER A 340 0.19 18.49 -7.24
CA SER A 340 -0.11 19.90 -7.04
C SER A 340 1.20 20.69 -6.87
N ASN A 341 1.17 22.02 -7.11
CA ASN A 341 2.36 22.87 -6.89
C ASN A 341 2.53 23.28 -5.43
N ASN A 342 1.51 23.20 -4.60
CA ASN A 342 1.53 23.68 -3.22
C ASN A 342 0.87 22.70 -2.26
N GLU A 343 1.66 21.80 -1.68
CA GLU A 343 1.18 20.82 -0.70
C GLU A 343 0.68 21.43 0.63
N GLN A 344 0.84 22.73 0.85
CA GLN A 344 0.34 23.43 2.04
C GLN A 344 -1.12 23.89 1.88
N ASP A 345 -1.68 23.80 0.67
CA ASP A 345 -3.08 24.09 0.43
C ASP A 345 -3.97 22.97 1.01
N ASP A 346 -5.26 23.25 1.13
CA ASP A 346 -6.22 22.22 1.52
C ASP A 346 -6.31 21.13 0.42
N LYS A 347 -6.71 19.92 0.83
CA LYS A 347 -6.80 18.76 -0.06
C LYS A 347 -7.63 19.00 -1.30
N PHE A 348 -8.76 19.69 -1.16
CA PHE A 348 -9.65 19.97 -2.28
C PHE A 348 -8.97 20.86 -3.32
N THR A 349 -8.21 21.86 -2.89
CA THR A 349 -7.44 22.73 -3.79
C THR A 349 -6.34 21.94 -4.49
N ASN A 350 -5.61 21.10 -3.76
CA ASN A 350 -4.57 20.24 -4.33
C ASN A 350 -5.13 19.29 -5.38
N ASP A 351 -6.18 18.55 -5.07
CA ASP A 351 -6.81 17.61 -5.99
C ASP A 351 -7.38 18.33 -7.21
N SER A 352 -7.98 19.51 -7.03
CA SER A 352 -8.50 20.31 -8.13
C SER A 352 -7.39 20.73 -9.11
N GLU A 353 -6.20 21.10 -8.61
CA GLU A 353 -5.06 21.44 -9.46
C GLU A 353 -4.56 20.21 -10.25
N VAL A 354 -4.46 19.07 -9.58
CA VAL A 354 -4.09 17.79 -10.22
C VAL A 354 -5.07 17.44 -11.33
N LEU A 355 -6.38 17.56 -11.09
CA LEU A 355 -7.42 17.33 -12.08
C LEU A 355 -7.32 18.25 -13.29
N VAL A 356 -7.10 19.55 -13.07
CA VAL A 356 -6.92 20.52 -14.16
C VAL A 356 -5.70 20.17 -15.00
N ASN A 357 -4.59 19.84 -14.36
CA ASN A 357 -3.36 19.43 -15.06
C ASN A 357 -3.60 18.14 -15.86
N TYR A 358 -4.32 17.17 -15.30
CA TYR A 358 -4.69 15.94 -16.01
C TYR A 358 -5.55 16.21 -17.26
N LEU A 359 -6.57 17.06 -17.13
CA LEU A 359 -7.43 17.43 -18.27
C LEU A 359 -6.64 18.16 -19.38
N LEU A 360 -5.70 19.03 -18.99
CA LEU A 360 -4.80 19.69 -19.96
C LEU A 360 -3.90 18.68 -20.67
N ILE A 361 -3.36 17.69 -19.94
CA ILE A 361 -2.59 16.61 -20.56
C ILE A 361 -3.45 15.89 -21.59
N LYS A 362 -4.63 15.46 -21.20
CA LYS A 362 -5.54 14.71 -22.05
C LYS A 362 -5.96 15.48 -23.33
N ASP A 363 -6.17 16.79 -23.23
CA ASP A 363 -6.52 17.65 -24.36
C ASP A 363 -5.35 17.81 -25.37
N HIS A 364 -4.10 17.71 -24.89
CA HIS A 364 -2.90 17.91 -25.71
C HIS A 364 -2.20 16.61 -26.13
N LEU A 365 -2.65 15.45 -25.65
CA LEU A 365 -2.14 14.15 -26.13
C LEU A 365 -2.74 13.81 -27.49
N SER A 366 -1.89 13.48 -28.46
CA SER A 366 -2.35 12.95 -29.74
C SER A 366 -2.51 11.42 -29.70
N GLU A 367 -3.24 10.86 -30.66
CA GLU A 367 -3.36 9.41 -30.84
C GLU A 367 -2.01 8.72 -31.12
N GLU A 368 -1.02 9.46 -31.57
CA GLU A 368 0.35 8.98 -31.84
C GLU A 368 1.30 9.20 -30.65
N SER A 369 0.79 9.55 -29.47
CA SER A 369 1.60 9.83 -28.29
C SER A 369 2.33 8.58 -27.79
N ASN A 370 3.58 8.77 -27.32
CA ASN A 370 4.34 7.72 -26.62
C ASN A 370 3.91 7.56 -25.15
N VAL A 371 3.13 8.49 -24.60
CA VAL A 371 2.69 8.44 -23.21
C VAL A 371 1.86 7.19 -22.99
N LYS A 372 2.41 6.27 -22.20
CA LYS A 372 1.77 4.99 -21.88
C LYS A 372 0.83 5.13 -20.68
N HIS A 373 1.21 5.92 -19.69
CA HIS A 373 0.39 6.14 -18.50
C HIS A 373 0.72 7.45 -17.78
N ILE A 374 -0.25 7.84 -16.98
CA ILE A 374 -0.20 9.03 -16.15
C ILE A 374 -0.41 8.57 -14.71
N VAL A 375 0.49 8.96 -13.81
CA VAL A 375 0.39 8.70 -12.37
C VAL A 375 0.05 10.00 -11.68
N ALA A 376 -0.98 10.03 -10.86
CA ALA A 376 -1.36 11.22 -10.10
C ALA A 376 -1.47 10.92 -8.61
N GLU A 377 -0.89 11.78 -7.76
CA GLU A 377 -1.14 11.75 -6.33
C GLU A 377 -2.37 12.59 -6.01
N ILE A 378 -3.33 12.01 -5.33
CA ILE A 378 -4.54 12.66 -4.82
C ILE A 378 -4.69 12.39 -3.31
N PHE A 379 -5.49 13.23 -2.65
CA PHE A 379 -5.66 13.20 -1.19
C PHE A 379 -7.08 12.82 -0.76
N ASP A 380 -8.05 12.81 -1.68
CA ASP A 380 -9.46 12.58 -1.40
C ASP A 380 -10.04 11.42 -2.21
N ASP A 381 -10.65 10.45 -1.51
CA ASP A 381 -11.26 9.26 -2.11
C ASP A 381 -12.44 9.60 -3.04
N ASP A 382 -13.16 10.71 -2.80
CA ASP A 382 -14.25 11.11 -3.66
C ASP A 382 -13.75 11.64 -5.01
N THR A 383 -12.55 12.24 -5.01
CA THR A 383 -11.86 12.61 -6.26
C THR A 383 -11.52 11.37 -7.10
N GLU A 384 -11.06 10.29 -6.48
CA GLU A 384 -10.80 9.02 -7.18
C GLU A 384 -12.06 8.50 -7.87
N LYS A 385 -13.19 8.46 -7.19
CA LYS A 385 -14.47 7.95 -7.72
C LYS A 385 -14.93 8.68 -8.98
N ILE A 386 -14.62 9.97 -9.11
CA ILE A 386 -14.93 10.77 -10.30
C ILE A 386 -14.09 10.34 -11.50
N LEU A 387 -12.90 9.80 -11.26
CA LEU A 387 -11.89 9.54 -12.28
C LEU A 387 -11.70 8.04 -12.63
N THR A 388 -12.37 7.15 -11.91
CA THR A 388 -12.21 5.67 -12.06
C THR A 388 -12.59 5.13 -13.45
N GLU A 389 -13.26 5.88 -14.29
CA GLU A 389 -13.60 5.47 -15.65
C GLU A 389 -12.41 5.62 -16.65
N GLU A 390 -11.29 6.24 -16.23
CA GLU A 390 -10.16 6.55 -17.09
C GLU A 390 -9.06 5.46 -17.00
N SER A 391 -8.97 4.63 -18.01
CA SER A 391 -8.04 3.47 -18.02
C SER A 391 -6.55 3.81 -18.10
N SER A 392 -6.20 5.03 -18.54
CA SER A 392 -4.80 5.49 -18.70
C SER A 392 -4.23 6.19 -17.48
N LEU A 393 -5.02 6.33 -16.40
CA LEU A 393 -4.66 7.08 -15.21
C LEU A 393 -4.56 6.15 -13.99
N ASP A 394 -3.43 6.20 -13.32
CA ASP A 394 -3.21 5.52 -12.05
C ASP A 394 -3.19 6.54 -10.91
N PHE A 395 -4.02 6.32 -9.91
CA PHE A 395 -4.09 7.20 -8.76
C PHE A 395 -3.44 6.57 -7.55
N ILE A 396 -2.74 7.40 -6.80
CA ILE A 396 -2.21 7.03 -5.48
C ILE A 396 -2.83 7.96 -4.45
N ILE A 397 -3.76 7.41 -3.66
CA ILE A 397 -4.34 8.10 -2.51
C ILE A 397 -3.41 7.85 -1.33
N SER A 398 -2.43 8.72 -1.17
CA SER A 398 -1.30 8.49 -0.26
C SER A 398 -1.74 8.31 1.20
N GLU A 399 -2.70 9.09 1.69
CA GLU A 399 -3.17 8.99 3.08
C GLU A 399 -3.98 7.72 3.36
N ASP A 400 -4.86 7.31 2.45
CA ASP A 400 -5.66 6.09 2.61
C ASP A 400 -4.76 4.85 2.57
N LEU A 401 -3.86 4.79 1.60
CA LEU A 401 -2.94 3.67 1.45
C LEU A 401 -2.03 3.49 2.69
N ILE A 402 -1.51 4.58 3.24
CA ILE A 402 -0.72 4.54 4.48
C ILE A 402 -1.57 4.13 5.67
N SER A 403 -2.83 4.57 5.74
CA SER A 403 -3.77 4.18 6.79
C SER A 403 -4.08 2.69 6.76
N LYS A 404 -4.32 2.13 5.59
CA LYS A 404 -4.50 0.70 5.35
C LYS A 404 -3.24 -0.10 5.73
N TYR A 405 -2.05 0.40 5.34
CA TYR A 405 -0.77 -0.23 5.69
C TYR A 405 -0.54 -0.25 7.21
N ILE A 406 -0.75 0.88 7.91
CA ILE A 406 -0.70 0.95 9.39
C ILE A 406 -1.66 -0.07 10.00
N SER A 407 -2.87 -0.15 9.49
CA SER A 407 -3.92 -1.04 10.00
C SER A 407 -3.58 -2.51 9.80
N SER A 408 -3.00 -2.86 8.65
CA SER A 408 -2.51 -4.22 8.36
C SER A 408 -1.46 -4.68 9.38
N ILE A 409 -0.47 -3.82 9.68
CA ILE A 409 0.55 -4.13 10.70
C ILE A 409 -0.04 -4.14 12.11
N ALA A 410 -0.99 -3.26 12.42
CA ALA A 410 -1.65 -3.26 13.72
C ALA A 410 -2.47 -4.53 13.95
N PHE A 411 -3.05 -5.09 12.90
CA PHE A 411 -3.78 -6.35 12.94
C PHE A 411 -2.84 -7.55 13.12
N ASP A 412 -1.81 -7.68 12.28
CA ASP A 412 -0.77 -8.71 12.40
C ASP A 412 0.64 -8.12 12.14
N PRO A 413 1.39 -7.78 13.19
CA PRO A 413 2.71 -7.18 13.04
C PRO A 413 3.76 -8.05 12.31
N LYS A 414 3.51 -9.35 12.16
CA LYS A 414 4.41 -10.25 11.44
C LYS A 414 4.46 -9.94 9.95
N ILE A 415 3.37 -9.35 9.39
CA ILE A 415 3.29 -9.02 7.98
C ILE A 415 4.17 -7.82 7.58
N TYR A 416 4.74 -7.10 8.55
CA TYR A 416 5.56 -5.91 8.32
C TYR A 416 6.70 -6.17 7.32
N THR A 417 7.44 -7.27 7.50
CA THR A 417 8.57 -7.60 6.61
C THR A 417 8.14 -7.96 5.20
N THR A 418 6.94 -8.56 5.05
CA THR A 418 6.36 -8.86 3.74
C THR A 418 6.03 -7.57 2.98
N TRP A 419 5.42 -6.59 3.63
CA TRP A 419 5.11 -5.30 3.01
C TRP A 419 6.37 -4.49 2.69
N GLU A 420 7.36 -4.49 3.60
CA GLU A 420 8.66 -3.83 3.32
C GLU A 420 9.37 -4.44 2.12
N ASP A 421 9.28 -5.76 1.92
CA ASP A 421 9.82 -6.44 0.74
C ASP A 421 9.07 -6.02 -0.53
N LEU A 422 7.73 -6.07 -0.54
CA LEU A 422 6.89 -5.70 -1.68
C LEU A 422 7.03 -4.23 -2.10
N PHE A 423 7.26 -3.33 -1.13
CA PHE A 423 7.47 -1.92 -1.45
C PHE A 423 8.90 -1.60 -1.88
N SER A 424 9.90 -2.44 -1.59
CA SER A 424 11.30 -2.09 -1.82
C SER A 424 11.79 -2.46 -3.22
N TYR A 425 12.62 -1.58 -3.80
CA TYR A 425 13.42 -1.94 -4.96
C TYR A 425 14.37 -3.12 -4.62
N GLY A 426 14.43 -4.12 -5.49
CA GLY A 426 15.24 -5.32 -5.26
C GLY A 426 14.56 -6.39 -4.39
N GLY A 427 13.37 -6.11 -3.82
CA GLY A 427 12.47 -7.10 -3.25
C GLY A 427 11.62 -7.80 -4.32
N ASN A 428 10.62 -8.53 -3.86
CA ASN A 428 9.62 -9.10 -4.78
C ASN A 428 8.69 -7.99 -5.27
N LEU A 429 8.40 -7.99 -6.57
CA LEU A 429 7.53 -7.00 -7.19
C LEU A 429 6.19 -7.64 -7.57
N ILE A 430 5.10 -6.97 -7.24
CA ILE A 430 3.82 -7.26 -7.86
C ILE A 430 3.85 -6.62 -9.25
N GLN A 431 3.46 -7.37 -10.28
CA GLN A 431 3.42 -6.89 -11.66
C GLN A 431 2.00 -7.03 -12.22
N VAL A 432 1.60 -6.01 -12.98
CA VAL A 432 0.37 -6.04 -13.78
C VAL A 432 0.79 -6.22 -15.24
N LYS A 433 0.41 -7.33 -15.86
CA LYS A 433 0.80 -7.67 -17.23
C LYS A 433 -0.43 -7.90 -18.10
N GLU A 434 -0.45 -7.31 -19.27
CA GLU A 434 -1.47 -7.58 -20.28
C GLU A 434 -1.46 -9.09 -20.61
N PHE A 435 -2.64 -9.73 -20.61
CA PHE A 435 -2.74 -11.17 -20.91
C PHE A 435 -2.11 -11.53 -22.25
N PRO A 436 -2.32 -10.74 -23.35
CA PRO A 436 -1.71 -11.02 -24.65
C PRO A 436 -0.18 -10.92 -24.67
N ASP A 437 0.43 -10.20 -23.75
CA ASP A 437 1.89 -10.10 -23.66
C ASP A 437 2.53 -11.40 -23.16
N LEU A 438 1.78 -12.19 -22.41
CA LEU A 438 2.23 -13.43 -21.82
C LEU A 438 1.84 -14.66 -22.62
N PHE A 439 0.60 -14.72 -23.11
CA PHE A 439 0.03 -15.90 -23.75
C PHE A 439 -0.64 -15.60 -25.10
N GLN A 440 -0.88 -16.66 -25.90
CA GLN A 440 -1.76 -16.58 -27.08
C GLN A 440 -3.21 -16.76 -26.65
N ILE A 441 -4.13 -16.00 -27.27
CA ILE A 441 -5.55 -15.99 -26.92
C ILE A 441 -6.29 -16.92 -27.89
N ASP A 442 -6.16 -18.23 -27.74
CA ASP A 442 -6.82 -19.17 -28.63
C ASP A 442 -7.81 -20.12 -27.95
N GLU A 443 -7.80 -20.25 -26.60
CA GLU A 443 -8.61 -21.20 -25.88
C GLU A 443 -9.16 -20.62 -24.58
N SER A 444 -10.24 -21.20 -24.06
CA SER A 444 -10.68 -20.94 -22.70
C SER A 444 -9.72 -21.62 -21.71
N LEU A 445 -9.27 -20.89 -20.71
CA LEU A 445 -8.31 -21.32 -19.70
C LEU A 445 -8.86 -21.04 -18.30
N SER A 446 -8.59 -21.95 -17.38
CA SER A 446 -8.84 -21.67 -15.97
C SER A 446 -7.72 -20.78 -15.39
N PHE A 447 -8.03 -20.08 -14.29
CA PHE A 447 -7.02 -19.33 -13.54
C PHE A 447 -5.86 -20.25 -13.11
N ASN A 448 -6.18 -21.48 -12.69
CA ASN A 448 -5.17 -22.47 -12.28
C ASN A 448 -4.28 -22.94 -13.44
N ASP A 449 -4.79 -23.02 -14.67
CA ASP A 449 -3.95 -23.33 -15.84
C ASP A 449 -2.86 -22.27 -16.01
N ILE A 450 -3.24 -20.99 -15.98
CA ILE A 450 -2.31 -19.88 -16.12
C ILE A 450 -1.31 -19.87 -14.94
N ALA A 451 -1.82 -19.97 -13.72
CA ALA A 451 -1.03 -19.93 -12.49
C ALA A 451 0.05 -21.02 -12.43
N ASN A 452 -0.30 -22.27 -12.81
CA ASN A 452 0.68 -23.36 -12.83
C ASN A 452 1.75 -23.19 -13.92
N ASN A 453 1.41 -22.57 -15.04
CA ASN A 453 2.42 -22.25 -16.08
C ASN A 453 3.36 -21.12 -15.64
N LEU A 454 2.86 -20.10 -14.96
CA LEU A 454 3.68 -18.98 -14.44
C LEU A 454 4.62 -19.46 -13.32
N LEU A 455 4.23 -20.44 -12.54
CA LEU A 455 5.08 -21.02 -11.49
C LEU A 455 6.39 -21.61 -12.02
N GLU A 456 6.43 -22.10 -13.26
CA GLU A 456 7.67 -22.57 -13.91
C GLU A 456 8.71 -21.45 -14.06
N TYR A 457 8.28 -20.19 -14.01
CA TYR A 457 9.12 -18.99 -14.08
C TYR A 457 9.31 -18.32 -12.71
N ASN A 458 8.98 -19.01 -11.61
CA ASN A 458 8.94 -18.48 -10.25
C ASN A 458 8.05 -17.21 -10.12
N VAL A 459 6.87 -17.25 -10.72
CA VAL A 459 5.84 -16.22 -10.62
C VAL A 459 4.60 -16.82 -10.01
N ILE A 460 4.02 -16.17 -9.02
CA ILE A 460 2.76 -16.54 -8.38
C ILE A 460 1.67 -15.60 -8.90
N LEU A 461 0.65 -16.16 -9.54
CA LEU A 461 -0.52 -15.43 -9.98
C LEU A 461 -1.44 -15.21 -8.77
N ILE A 462 -1.68 -13.95 -8.41
CA ILE A 462 -2.51 -13.57 -7.26
C ILE A 462 -3.89 -13.04 -7.65
N GLY A 463 -4.06 -12.64 -8.92
CA GLY A 463 -5.32 -12.06 -9.38
C GLY A 463 -5.30 -11.69 -10.86
N TYR A 464 -6.33 -10.98 -11.27
CA TYR A 464 -6.44 -10.39 -12.60
C TYR A 464 -7.30 -9.11 -12.58
N ILE A 465 -7.16 -8.30 -13.62
CA ILE A 465 -8.03 -7.15 -13.90
C ILE A 465 -8.79 -7.48 -15.18
N ASP A 466 -10.10 -7.36 -15.18
CA ASP A 466 -10.92 -7.64 -16.36
C ASP A 466 -10.97 -6.45 -17.33
N GLU A 467 -11.58 -6.65 -18.50
CA GLU A 467 -11.75 -5.63 -19.54
C GLU A 467 -12.55 -4.39 -19.08
N ASN A 468 -13.30 -4.48 -17.96
CA ASN A 468 -14.01 -3.38 -17.34
C ASN A 468 -13.19 -2.70 -16.24
N ASN A 469 -11.89 -2.99 -16.13
CA ASN A 469 -10.99 -2.52 -15.08
C ASN A 469 -11.38 -2.93 -13.65
N ILE A 470 -12.14 -4.00 -13.47
CA ILE A 470 -12.46 -4.56 -12.15
C ILE A 470 -11.32 -5.49 -11.71
N ILE A 471 -10.80 -5.25 -10.52
CA ILE A 471 -9.71 -6.02 -9.92
C ILE A 471 -10.28 -7.22 -9.17
N TYR A 472 -9.77 -8.41 -9.46
CA TYR A 472 -10.11 -9.66 -8.79
C TYR A 472 -8.85 -10.23 -8.13
N ILE A 473 -8.66 -9.92 -6.85
CA ILE A 473 -7.60 -10.51 -6.04
C ILE A 473 -8.08 -11.85 -5.49
N ASN A 474 -7.24 -12.88 -5.57
CA ASN A 474 -7.55 -14.23 -5.12
C ASN A 474 -8.93 -14.71 -5.58
N PRO A 475 -9.22 -14.75 -6.89
CA PRO A 475 -10.55 -15.01 -7.41
C PRO A 475 -11.06 -16.37 -6.95
N VAL A 476 -12.37 -16.48 -6.76
CA VAL A 476 -13.04 -17.78 -6.51
C VAL A 476 -13.17 -18.59 -7.80
N ASN A 477 -13.42 -19.91 -7.69
CA ASN A 477 -13.60 -20.80 -8.84
C ASN A 477 -12.38 -20.86 -9.80
N LYS A 478 -11.17 -20.87 -9.23
CA LYS A 478 -9.89 -20.87 -9.98
C LYS A 478 -9.74 -22.02 -10.99
N SER A 479 -10.48 -23.10 -10.79
CA SER A 479 -10.46 -24.29 -11.68
C SER A 479 -11.49 -24.24 -12.81
N THR A 480 -12.30 -23.17 -12.88
CA THR A 480 -13.33 -23.04 -13.93
C THR A 480 -12.73 -22.32 -15.13
N ASP A 481 -12.92 -22.89 -16.33
CA ASP A 481 -12.49 -22.27 -17.57
C ASP A 481 -13.25 -20.96 -17.81
N ARG A 482 -12.52 -19.90 -18.20
CA ARG A 482 -13.07 -18.62 -18.67
C ARG A 482 -12.46 -18.25 -20.02
N GLN A 483 -13.16 -17.44 -20.78
CA GLN A 483 -12.57 -16.74 -21.91
C GLN A 483 -11.86 -15.50 -21.43
N TRP A 484 -10.58 -15.36 -21.77
CA TRP A 484 -9.77 -14.21 -21.48
C TRP A 484 -9.87 -13.19 -22.62
N SER A 485 -10.08 -11.94 -22.27
CA SER A 485 -10.11 -10.82 -23.21
C SER A 485 -8.70 -10.35 -23.55
N ILE A 486 -8.56 -9.69 -24.68
CA ILE A 486 -7.31 -9.02 -25.07
C ILE A 486 -6.95 -7.87 -24.11
N ASN A 487 -7.95 -7.34 -23.37
CA ASN A 487 -7.79 -6.25 -22.42
C ASN A 487 -7.66 -6.74 -20.97
N ASP A 488 -7.74 -8.05 -20.73
CA ASP A 488 -7.51 -8.61 -19.40
C ASP A 488 -6.02 -8.48 -19.03
N LYS A 489 -5.76 -8.22 -17.74
CA LYS A 489 -4.40 -8.14 -17.18
C LYS A 489 -4.26 -9.15 -16.04
N LEU A 490 -3.07 -9.72 -15.92
CA LEU A 490 -2.70 -10.65 -14.85
C LEU A 490 -1.92 -9.90 -13.75
N ILE A 491 -2.15 -10.28 -12.49
CA ILE A 491 -1.50 -9.69 -11.32
C ILE A 491 -0.63 -10.74 -10.63
#